data_7f4b9c74df43b545fb581ceba9816cda
#
_entry.id   7f4b9c74df43b545fb581ceba9816cda
#
_cell.length_a   1.000
_cell.length_b   1.000
_cell.length_c   1.000
_cell.angle_alpha   90.00
_cell.angle_beta   90.00
_cell.angle_gamma   90.00
#
_symmetry.space_group_name_H-M   'P 1'
#
loop_
_entity.id
_entity.type
_entity.pdbx_description
1 polymer ?
#
loop_
_entity_poly.entity_id
_entity_poly.type
_entity_poly.pdbx_seq_one_letter_code
_entity_poly.pdbx_strand_id
1 'polypeptide(L)'
;AQSSASGDWLQTRRAVLGQEGERKDVIEVRHHEFLTQEDISTLLQSLGGKEVNTVLDNPNYARMGGAKGMMFCTGDNPFHISTLVRGLVDHLQARHLQDLRVSGAVGDGAEGGNQEPWRVVDCSNFIVHILDKRTRKHLKLEDLWSGKDPLWRLDLKNDEAVEEYVRTHPV
;
A
#
# COMPACT_ATOMS: atom_id res chain seq x y z
N ALA A 1 26.03 29.54 -11.22
CA ALA A 1 26.71 28.90 -10.10
C ALA A 1 25.70 28.23 -9.14
N GLN A 2 24.63 28.89 -8.87
CA GLN A 2 23.62 28.33 -7.95
C GLN A 2 22.76 27.27 -8.58
N SER A 3 22.52 27.34 -9.88
CA SER A 3 21.86 26.28 -10.61
C SER A 3 22.75 25.03 -10.71
N SER A 4 24.09 25.18 -10.61
CA SER A 4 25.00 24.05 -10.67
C SER A 4 24.92 23.17 -9.41
N ALA A 5 24.75 23.75 -8.23
CA ALA A 5 24.58 22.98 -7.00
C ALA A 5 23.33 22.11 -7.03
N SER A 6 22.23 22.66 -7.51
CA SER A 6 20.98 21.93 -7.68
C SER A 6 21.08 20.87 -8.77
N GLY A 7 21.77 21.20 -9.87
CA GLY A 7 22.03 20.27 -10.96
C GLY A 7 22.93 19.12 -10.54
N ASP A 8 24.01 19.40 -9.80
CA ASP A 8 24.92 18.38 -9.30
C ASP A 8 24.24 17.41 -8.35
N TRP A 9 23.37 17.91 -7.49
CA TRP A 9 22.59 17.06 -6.58
C TRP A 9 21.68 16.09 -7.34
N LEU A 10 21.01 16.55 -8.38
CA LEU A 10 20.15 15.71 -9.20
C LEU A 10 20.95 14.68 -9.99
N GLN A 11 22.11 15.06 -10.52
CA GLN A 11 22.98 14.14 -11.22
C GLN A 11 23.58 13.09 -10.28
N THR A 12 23.99 13.48 -9.09
CA THR A 12 24.48 12.57 -8.07
C THR A 12 23.42 11.59 -7.67
N ARG A 13 22.18 12.07 -7.51
CA ARG A 13 21.05 11.20 -7.19
C ARG A 13 20.79 10.17 -8.31
N ARG A 14 20.87 10.60 -9.57
CA ARG A 14 20.72 9.70 -10.71
C ARG A 14 21.85 8.68 -10.77
N ALA A 15 23.08 9.09 -10.51
CA ALA A 15 24.22 8.19 -10.47
C ALA A 15 24.09 7.15 -9.35
N VAL A 16 23.65 7.55 -8.17
CA VAL A 16 23.40 6.66 -7.03
C VAL A 16 22.32 5.64 -7.37
N LEU A 17 21.35 6.02 -8.19
CA LEU A 17 20.31 5.10 -8.67
C LEU A 17 20.80 4.25 -9.86
N GLY A 18 22.08 4.35 -10.22
CA GLY A 18 22.69 3.54 -11.26
C GLY A 18 22.40 3.99 -12.68
N GLN A 19 22.05 5.29 -12.87
CA GLN A 19 21.51 5.69 -14.15
C GLN A 19 21.87 7.08 -14.57
N GLU A 20 22.99 7.21 -15.22
CA GLU A 20 23.27 8.39 -16.03
C GLU A 20 22.40 8.31 -17.29
N GLY A 21 21.22 8.94 -17.25
CA GLY A 21 20.37 9.11 -18.41
C GLY A 21 19.49 7.92 -18.79
N GLU A 22 19.72 6.73 -18.23
CA GLU A 22 18.92 5.53 -18.49
C GLU A 22 18.43 4.91 -17.21
N ARG A 23 17.39 5.47 -16.63
CA ARG A 23 16.75 4.85 -15.48
C ARG A 23 15.88 3.69 -15.95
N LYS A 24 16.29 2.47 -15.60
CA LYS A 24 15.40 1.33 -15.70
C LYS A 24 14.44 1.35 -14.52
N ASP A 25 13.17 1.44 -14.82
CA ASP A 25 12.17 1.23 -13.78
C ASP A 25 12.26 -0.20 -13.27
N VAL A 26 12.07 -0.37 -11.96
CA VAL A 26 12.11 -1.69 -11.31
C VAL A 26 11.02 -2.59 -11.86
N ILE A 27 9.87 -2.00 -12.17
CA ILE A 27 8.76 -2.66 -12.84
C ILE A 27 8.40 -1.86 -14.09
N GLU A 28 7.86 -2.56 -15.06
CA GLU A 28 7.50 -1.95 -16.34
C GLU A 28 6.38 -0.92 -16.17
N VAL A 29 6.55 0.25 -16.78
CA VAL A 29 5.52 1.29 -16.83
C VAL A 29 4.59 1.01 -17.99
N ARG A 30 3.38 0.54 -17.69
CA ARG A 30 2.35 0.24 -18.70
C ARG A 30 1.23 1.24 -18.60
N HIS A 31 1.07 2.05 -19.63
CA HIS A 31 0.10 3.13 -19.66
C HIS A 31 -1.32 2.62 -19.41
N HIS A 32 -2.01 3.20 -18.43
CA HIS A 32 -3.38 2.88 -18.04
C HIS A 32 -3.63 1.43 -17.61
N GLU A 33 -2.59 0.69 -17.26
CA GLU A 33 -2.72 -0.65 -16.66
C GLU A 33 -2.56 -0.60 -15.16
N PHE A 34 -3.42 -1.28 -14.43
CA PHE A 34 -3.30 -1.41 -12.98
C PHE A 34 -2.08 -2.25 -12.62
N LEU A 35 -1.51 -1.98 -11.46
CA LEU A 35 -0.42 -2.78 -10.92
C LEU A 35 -0.93 -4.15 -10.51
N THR A 36 -0.19 -5.19 -10.88
CA THR A 36 -0.46 -6.54 -10.39
C THR A 36 0.07 -6.68 -8.97
N GLN A 37 -0.36 -7.75 -8.30
CA GLN A 37 0.20 -8.11 -6.98
C GLN A 37 1.72 -8.22 -7.04
N GLU A 38 2.24 -8.85 -8.08
CA GLU A 38 3.67 -9.03 -8.30
C GLU A 38 4.39 -7.69 -8.51
N ASP A 39 3.80 -6.80 -9.30
CA ASP A 39 4.34 -5.46 -9.52
C ASP A 39 4.50 -4.71 -8.20
N ILE A 40 3.48 -4.69 -7.38
CA ILE A 40 3.49 -4.00 -6.09
C ILE A 40 4.53 -4.62 -5.16
N SER A 41 4.55 -5.94 -5.07
CA SER A 41 5.51 -6.66 -4.22
C SER A 41 6.95 -6.37 -4.64
N THR A 42 7.24 -6.45 -5.92
CA THR A 42 8.58 -6.17 -6.47
C THR A 42 9.01 -4.74 -6.19
N LEU A 43 8.12 -3.78 -6.41
CA LEU A 43 8.41 -2.37 -6.16
C LEU A 43 8.70 -2.10 -4.68
N LEU A 44 7.86 -2.59 -3.79
CA LEU A 44 8.04 -2.40 -2.35
C LEU A 44 9.33 -3.05 -1.85
N GLN A 45 9.62 -4.27 -2.29
CA GLN A 45 10.85 -4.97 -1.91
C GLN A 45 12.09 -4.25 -2.42
N SER A 46 12.04 -3.68 -3.61
CA SER A 46 13.15 -2.92 -4.17
C SER A 46 13.48 -1.67 -3.36
N LEU A 47 12.51 -1.12 -2.64
CA LEU A 47 12.66 0.04 -1.77
C LEU A 47 12.90 -0.35 -0.31
N GLY A 48 13.20 -1.60 -0.04
CA GLY A 48 13.50 -2.10 1.30
C GLY A 48 12.30 -2.47 2.13
N GLY A 49 11.11 -2.52 1.54
CA GLY A 49 9.90 -2.97 2.22
C GLY A 49 10.04 -4.42 2.67
N LYS A 50 9.60 -4.73 3.89
CA LYS A 50 9.75 -6.03 4.51
C LYS A 50 8.40 -6.69 4.72
N GLU A 51 8.43 -8.02 4.77
CA GLU A 51 7.25 -8.82 5.08
C GLU A 51 6.04 -8.44 4.22
N VAL A 52 6.26 -8.35 2.91
CA VAL A 52 5.17 -8.05 1.97
C VAL A 52 4.26 -9.26 1.89
N ASN A 53 2.99 -9.06 2.21
CA ASN A 53 1.98 -10.11 2.22
C ASN A 53 0.69 -9.63 1.56
N THR A 54 -0.05 -10.55 0.98
CA THR A 54 -1.32 -10.26 0.32
C THR A 54 -2.44 -11.06 0.95
N VAL A 55 -3.54 -10.39 1.23
CA VAL A 55 -4.79 -11.01 1.67
C VAL A 55 -5.82 -10.74 0.59
N LEU A 56 -6.25 -11.80 -0.10
CA LEU A 56 -7.26 -11.68 -1.15
C LEU A 56 -8.66 -11.52 -0.55
N ASP A 57 -9.52 -10.77 -1.24
CA ASP A 57 -10.90 -10.62 -0.82
C ASP A 57 -11.62 -11.97 -0.93
N ASN A 58 -12.46 -12.25 0.05
CA ASN A 58 -13.26 -13.47 0.02
C ASN A 58 -14.45 -13.27 -0.91
N PRO A 59 -14.62 -14.09 -1.96
CA PRO A 59 -15.71 -13.92 -2.90
C PRO A 59 -17.09 -14.07 -2.26
N ASN A 60 -17.17 -14.78 -1.13
CA ASN A 60 -18.42 -14.96 -0.40
C ASN A 60 -18.78 -13.75 0.48
N TYR A 61 -17.82 -12.89 0.79
CA TYR A 61 -18.02 -11.77 1.70
C TYR A 61 -17.70 -10.40 1.09
N ALA A 62 -17.01 -10.34 -0.04
CA ALA A 62 -16.73 -9.15 -0.86
C ALA A 62 -16.66 -7.82 -0.08
N ARG A 63 -15.74 -7.68 0.87
CA ARG A 63 -15.71 -6.55 1.81
C ARG A 63 -14.63 -5.51 1.53
N MET A 64 -13.90 -5.67 0.44
CA MET A 64 -12.78 -4.78 0.11
C MET A 64 -13.15 -3.72 -0.93
N GLY A 65 -14.44 -3.40 -1.08
CA GLY A 65 -14.89 -2.31 -1.93
C GLY A 65 -14.59 -2.49 -3.42
N GLY A 66 -14.55 -3.72 -3.91
CA GLY A 66 -14.24 -4.02 -5.30
C GLY A 66 -12.75 -4.29 -5.56
N ALA A 67 -11.88 -4.07 -4.60
CA ALA A 67 -10.48 -4.47 -4.71
C ALA A 67 -10.34 -5.99 -4.67
N LYS A 68 -9.34 -6.53 -5.36
CA LYS A 68 -9.05 -7.96 -5.34
C LYS A 68 -8.44 -8.42 -4.03
N GLY A 69 -7.77 -7.52 -3.34
CA GLY A 69 -7.14 -7.84 -2.08
C GLY A 69 -6.49 -6.62 -1.42
N MET A 70 -5.94 -6.86 -0.25
CA MET A 70 -5.13 -5.92 0.49
C MET A 70 -3.70 -6.44 0.56
N MET A 71 -2.74 -5.55 0.44
CA MET A 71 -1.34 -5.87 0.61
C MET A 71 -0.80 -5.14 1.82
N PHE A 72 0.11 -5.80 2.52
CA PHE A 72 0.72 -5.27 3.74
C PHE A 72 2.23 -5.30 3.59
N CYS A 73 2.87 -4.22 4.02
CA CYS A 73 4.31 -4.08 3.95
C CYS A 73 4.81 -3.37 5.21
N THR A 74 5.93 -3.79 5.71
CA THR A 74 6.58 -3.16 6.86
C THR A 74 7.66 -2.19 6.41
N GLY A 75 7.60 -0.96 6.92
CA GLY A 75 8.65 0.04 6.82
C GLY A 75 9.35 0.23 8.16
N ASP A 76 10.62 0.58 8.14
CA ASP A 76 11.45 0.65 9.35
C ASP A 76 11.08 1.81 10.29
N ASN A 77 10.61 2.92 9.70
CA ASN A 77 10.28 4.16 10.42
C ASN A 77 9.40 5.03 9.51
N PRO A 78 8.86 6.16 10.00
CA PRO A 78 8.02 7.03 9.18
C PRO A 78 8.68 7.54 7.90
N PHE A 79 9.97 7.81 7.94
CA PHE A 79 10.71 8.22 6.73
C PHE A 79 10.73 7.11 5.68
N HIS A 80 11.04 5.87 6.10
CA HIS A 80 11.03 4.71 5.20
C HIS A 80 9.64 4.44 4.65
N ILE A 81 8.61 4.54 5.50
CA ILE A 81 7.21 4.41 5.07
C ILE A 81 6.90 5.44 3.98
N SER A 82 7.31 6.70 4.17
CA SER A 82 7.10 7.74 3.15
C SER A 82 7.83 7.44 1.84
N THR A 83 9.02 6.84 1.90
CA THR A 83 9.75 6.40 0.71
C THR A 83 8.99 5.31 -0.04
N LEU A 84 8.44 4.33 0.67
CA LEU A 84 7.63 3.26 0.09
C LEU A 84 6.35 3.81 -0.55
N VAL A 85 5.66 4.70 0.15
CA VAL A 85 4.46 5.39 -0.36
C VAL A 85 4.80 6.15 -1.65
N ARG A 86 5.88 6.94 -1.62
CA ARG A 86 6.28 7.76 -2.77
C ARG A 86 6.61 6.89 -3.97
N GLY A 87 7.27 5.76 -3.76
CA GLY A 87 7.57 4.82 -4.83
C GLY A 87 6.31 4.29 -5.53
N LEU A 88 5.30 3.91 -4.76
CA LEU A 88 4.02 3.47 -5.30
C LEU A 88 3.30 4.60 -6.03
N VAL A 89 3.16 5.76 -5.40
CA VAL A 89 2.45 6.90 -5.98
C VAL A 89 3.10 7.35 -7.29
N ASP A 90 4.41 7.48 -7.29
CA ASP A 90 5.15 7.88 -8.50
C ASP A 90 4.94 6.89 -9.65
N HIS A 91 4.91 5.60 -9.34
CA HIS A 91 4.67 4.58 -10.37
C HIS A 91 3.24 4.61 -10.89
N LEU A 92 2.26 4.78 -10.00
CA LEU A 92 0.86 4.96 -10.42
C LEU A 92 0.71 6.16 -11.35
N GLN A 93 1.37 7.27 -11.03
CA GLN A 93 1.35 8.47 -11.85
C GLN A 93 2.10 8.28 -13.17
N ALA A 94 3.20 7.53 -13.17
CA ALA A 94 3.93 7.21 -14.39
C ALA A 94 3.07 6.40 -15.37
N ARG A 95 2.17 5.57 -14.87
CA ARG A 95 1.21 4.83 -15.70
C ARG A 95 -0.02 5.65 -16.08
N HIS A 96 -0.09 6.92 -15.67
CA HIS A 96 -1.24 7.81 -15.90
C HIS A 96 -2.55 7.25 -15.31
N LEU A 97 -2.47 6.60 -14.17
CA LEU A 97 -3.66 6.02 -13.52
C LEU A 97 -4.56 7.07 -12.86
N GLN A 98 -4.08 8.30 -12.68
CA GLN A 98 -4.93 9.43 -12.33
C GLN A 98 -6.02 9.68 -13.38
N ASP A 99 -5.76 9.37 -14.65
CA ASP A 99 -6.76 9.49 -15.73
C ASP A 99 -7.93 8.51 -15.52
N LEU A 100 -7.66 7.38 -14.86
CA LEU A 100 -8.66 6.37 -14.51
C LEU A 100 -9.21 6.56 -13.09
N ARG A 101 -8.91 7.68 -12.45
CA ARG A 101 -9.37 8.04 -11.10
C ARG A 101 -8.91 7.06 -10.02
N VAL A 102 -7.73 6.48 -10.17
CA VAL A 102 -7.11 5.68 -9.12
C VAL A 102 -6.69 6.62 -7.99
N SER A 103 -7.22 6.43 -6.80
CA SER A 103 -7.00 7.35 -5.67
C SER A 103 -5.53 7.52 -5.32
N GLY A 104 -4.75 6.46 -5.36
CA GLY A 104 -3.31 6.51 -5.08
C GLY A 104 -2.50 7.34 -6.07
N ALA A 105 -3.05 7.66 -7.23
CA ALA A 105 -2.39 8.48 -8.25
C ALA A 105 -2.79 9.95 -8.20
N VAL A 106 -3.69 10.34 -7.29
CA VAL A 106 -4.28 11.68 -7.22
C VAL A 106 -3.85 12.38 -5.93
N GLY A 107 -3.53 13.66 -6.02
CA GLY A 107 -3.14 14.48 -4.88
C GLY A 107 -1.90 13.94 -4.19
N ASP A 108 -1.97 13.76 -2.89
CA ASP A 108 -0.86 13.19 -2.11
C ASP A 108 -0.69 11.68 -2.32
N GLY A 109 -1.67 11.06 -2.93
CA GLY A 109 -1.61 9.66 -3.30
C GLY A 109 -1.78 8.67 -2.16
N ALA A 110 -1.80 9.11 -0.93
CA ALA A 110 -1.88 8.22 0.23
C ALA A 110 -2.68 8.82 1.36
N GLU A 111 -3.34 7.97 2.12
CA GLU A 111 -3.95 8.33 3.38
C GLU A 111 -2.92 8.27 4.50
N GLY A 112 -3.08 9.12 5.49
CA GLY A 112 -2.16 9.28 6.61
C GLY A 112 -1.12 10.36 6.36
N GLY A 113 -0.60 10.95 7.44
CA GLY A 113 0.43 11.99 7.37
C GLY A 113 1.84 11.44 7.22
N ASN A 114 2.78 12.29 6.86
CA ASN A 114 4.18 11.90 6.63
C ASN A 114 4.88 11.32 7.87
N GLN A 115 4.36 11.60 9.06
CA GLN A 115 4.94 11.10 10.30
C GLN A 115 4.13 9.94 10.90
N GLU A 116 3.09 9.51 10.21
CA GLU A 116 2.24 8.44 10.70
C GLU A 116 2.91 7.06 10.54
N PRO A 117 2.71 6.16 11.51
CA PRO A 117 3.27 4.81 11.44
C PRO A 117 2.46 3.87 10.54
N TRP A 118 1.39 4.36 9.96
CA TRP A 118 0.50 3.61 9.09
C TRP A 118 -0.01 4.51 7.99
N ARG A 119 0.24 4.10 6.74
CA ARG A 119 -0.25 4.82 5.56
C ARG A 119 -0.87 3.84 4.58
N VAL A 120 -1.82 4.31 3.79
CA VAL A 120 -2.57 3.48 2.84
C VAL A 120 -2.50 4.11 1.46
N VAL A 121 -2.16 3.29 0.47
CA VAL A 121 -2.20 3.68 -0.95
C VAL A 121 -3.24 2.82 -1.65
N ASP A 122 -4.26 3.45 -2.21
CA ASP A 122 -5.29 2.75 -2.95
C ASP A 122 -4.90 2.66 -4.43
N CYS A 123 -4.50 1.47 -4.85
CA CYS A 123 -4.15 1.17 -6.24
C CYS A 123 -5.34 0.67 -7.06
N SER A 124 -6.55 0.78 -6.55
CA SER A 124 -7.81 0.33 -7.13
C SER A 124 -8.03 -1.18 -7.02
N ASN A 125 -7.23 -2.00 -7.68
CA ASN A 125 -7.34 -3.46 -7.58
C ASN A 125 -6.71 -4.02 -6.30
N PHE A 126 -5.77 -3.31 -5.69
CA PHE A 126 -5.19 -3.64 -4.40
C PHE A 126 -5.10 -2.39 -3.54
N ILE A 127 -5.41 -2.55 -2.27
CA ILE A 127 -5.23 -1.50 -1.26
C ILE A 127 -3.98 -1.86 -0.48
N VAL A 128 -2.97 -0.98 -0.50
CA VAL A 128 -1.66 -1.26 0.08
C VAL A 128 -1.52 -0.55 1.41
N HIS A 129 -1.33 -1.31 2.47
CA HIS A 129 -1.07 -0.82 3.82
C HIS A 129 0.42 -0.88 4.11
N ILE A 130 1.01 0.24 4.46
CA ILE A 130 2.42 0.35 4.81
C ILE A 130 2.50 0.81 6.25
N LEU A 131 3.06 -0.04 7.11
CA LEU A 131 3.06 0.14 8.55
C LEU A 131 4.46 -0.12 9.12
N ASP A 132 4.76 0.47 10.28
CA ASP A 132 5.91 -0.01 11.03
C ASP A 132 5.61 -1.36 11.69
N LYS A 133 6.64 -2.04 12.14
CA LYS A 133 6.54 -3.38 12.71
C LYS A 133 5.62 -3.42 13.92
N ARG A 134 5.75 -2.43 14.79
CA ARG A 134 4.96 -2.34 16.03
C ARG A 134 3.47 -2.17 15.74
N THR A 135 3.13 -1.24 14.85
CA THR A 135 1.75 -0.96 14.46
C THR A 135 1.13 -2.17 13.78
N ARG A 136 1.85 -2.81 12.87
CA ARG A 136 1.37 -4.01 12.18
C ARG A 136 1.06 -5.15 13.15
N LYS A 137 1.94 -5.37 14.10
CA LYS A 137 1.74 -6.39 15.14
C LYS A 137 0.57 -6.06 16.04
N HIS A 138 0.37 -4.80 16.37
CA HIS A 138 -0.70 -4.35 17.26
C HIS A 138 -2.08 -4.40 16.62
N LEU A 139 -2.21 -3.92 15.40
CA LEU A 139 -3.51 -3.81 14.72
C LEU A 139 -4.00 -5.12 14.13
N LYS A 140 -3.12 -6.05 13.77
CA LYS A 140 -3.47 -7.36 13.21
C LYS A 140 -4.47 -7.28 12.04
N LEU A 141 -4.28 -6.33 11.16
CA LEU A 141 -5.19 -6.10 10.03
C LEU A 141 -5.26 -7.30 9.08
N GLU A 142 -4.17 -8.04 8.94
CA GLU A 142 -4.14 -9.23 8.10
C GLU A 142 -5.09 -10.31 8.60
N ASP A 143 -5.17 -10.51 9.91
CA ASP A 143 -6.11 -11.46 10.51
C ASP A 143 -7.55 -10.98 10.34
N LEU A 144 -7.80 -9.69 10.50
CA LEU A 144 -9.10 -9.10 10.31
C LEU A 144 -9.60 -9.32 8.87
N TRP A 145 -8.78 -8.95 7.88
CA TRP A 145 -9.17 -9.00 6.47
C TRP A 145 -9.14 -10.41 5.87
N SER A 146 -8.40 -11.34 6.46
CA SER A 146 -8.37 -12.74 6.03
C SER A 146 -9.60 -13.55 6.48
N GLY A 147 -10.46 -12.97 7.31
CA GLY A 147 -11.63 -13.64 7.82
C GLY A 147 -11.36 -14.59 8.99
N LYS A 148 -10.19 -14.49 9.60
CA LYS A 148 -9.86 -15.26 10.81
C LYS A 148 -10.55 -14.71 12.05
N ASP A 149 -10.89 -13.41 12.04
CA ASP A 149 -11.61 -12.80 13.14
C ASP A 149 -13.08 -13.22 13.08
N PRO A 150 -13.66 -13.73 14.18
CA PRO A 150 -15.07 -14.11 14.21
C PRO A 150 -16.03 -12.98 13.82
N LEU A 151 -15.70 -11.74 14.16
CA LEU A 151 -16.50 -10.57 13.79
C LEU A 151 -16.66 -10.44 12.28
N TRP A 152 -15.64 -10.79 11.51
CA TRP A 152 -15.67 -10.71 10.06
C TRP A 152 -16.73 -11.62 9.43
N ARG A 153 -17.04 -12.74 10.10
CA ARG A 153 -18.02 -13.72 9.65
C ARG A 153 -19.40 -13.45 10.21
N LEU A 154 -19.54 -12.48 11.11
CA LEU A 154 -20.79 -12.21 11.78
C LEU A 154 -21.81 -11.61 10.80
N ASP A 155 -22.97 -12.23 10.70
CA ASP A 155 -24.10 -11.67 9.98
C ASP A 155 -24.78 -10.61 10.84
N LEU A 156 -24.53 -9.35 10.55
CA LEU A 156 -25.08 -8.22 11.31
C LEU A 156 -26.60 -8.09 11.16
N LYS A 157 -27.20 -8.79 10.21
CA LYS A 157 -28.65 -8.81 10.02
C LYS A 157 -29.32 -9.87 10.90
N ASN A 158 -28.56 -10.77 11.49
CA ASN A 158 -29.06 -11.83 12.36
C ASN A 158 -28.85 -11.40 13.81
N ASP A 159 -29.95 -10.96 14.46
CA ASP A 159 -29.92 -10.46 15.83
C ASP A 159 -29.43 -11.50 16.83
N GLU A 160 -29.81 -12.76 16.67
CA GLU A 160 -29.34 -13.83 17.56
C GLU A 160 -27.81 -14.02 17.47
N ALA A 161 -27.28 -13.99 16.26
CA ALA A 161 -25.82 -14.10 16.05
C ALA A 161 -25.09 -12.92 16.68
N VAL A 162 -25.62 -11.72 16.55
CA VAL A 162 -25.04 -10.51 17.15
C VAL A 162 -25.07 -10.59 18.67
N GLU A 163 -26.20 -11.00 19.27
CA GLU A 163 -26.32 -11.13 20.71
C GLU A 163 -25.35 -12.19 21.25
N GLU A 164 -25.25 -13.32 20.57
CA GLU A 164 -24.29 -14.36 20.96
C GLU A 164 -22.85 -13.87 20.89
N TYR A 165 -22.51 -13.16 19.81
CA TYR A 165 -21.16 -12.60 19.67
C TYR A 165 -20.84 -11.62 20.80
N VAL A 166 -21.74 -10.69 21.10
CA VAL A 166 -21.56 -9.71 22.18
C VAL A 166 -21.40 -10.38 23.52
N ARG A 167 -22.17 -11.42 23.78
CA ARG A 167 -22.11 -12.18 25.04
C ARG A 167 -20.78 -12.92 25.20
N THR A 168 -20.24 -13.50 24.11
CA THR A 168 -19.03 -14.30 24.15
C THR A 168 -17.75 -13.48 23.95
N HIS A 169 -17.86 -12.22 23.53
CA HIS A 169 -16.75 -11.31 23.32
C HIS A 169 -16.97 -9.99 24.06
N PRO A 170 -17.04 -10.01 25.41
CA PRO A 170 -17.23 -8.79 26.18
C PRO A 170 -16.03 -7.84 26.01
N VAL A 171 -16.33 -6.55 26.00
CA VAL A 171 -15.31 -5.51 25.87
C VAL A 171 -14.53 -5.37 27.20
#